data_95af205e9661908993b87a5b086faf6e
#
_entry.id   95af205e9661908993b87a5b086faf6e
#
_cell.length_a   1.000
_cell.length_b   1.000
_cell.length_c   1.000
_cell.angle_alpha   90.00
_cell.angle_beta   90.00
_cell.angle_gamma   90.00
#
_symmetry.space_group_name_H-M   'P 1'
#
loop_
_entity.id
_entity.type
_entity.pdbx_description
1 polymer ?
#
loop_
_entity_poly.entity_id
_entity_poly.type
_entity_poly.pdbx_seq_one_letter_code
_entity_poly.pdbx_strand_id
1 'polypeptide(L)'
;SRAMLGRVVNPLGQPIDGLGDIVATHRRPIEFKAPGVIDRTPVCEPVQTGLLAIDSMVPIGRGQRELIIGDRKTGKTAIAIDAILNQRGKGMVCIYVAIGQKASTVANIRETLAQHGALDYTIIVSATAADSAPMQYIAPMAGAAIGEFFMYNGEDGKPASETNPGGHVLVIYDDL
;
A
#
# COMPACT_ATOMS: atom_id res chain seq x y z
N SER A 1 -8.99 9.09 1.49
CA SER A 1 -10.41 8.72 1.65
C SER A 1 -10.61 7.26 1.22
N ARG A 2 -11.58 6.57 1.82
CA ARG A 2 -11.92 5.16 1.43
C ARG A 2 -12.37 5.05 -0.03
N ALA A 3 -12.81 6.14 -0.64
CA ALA A 3 -13.12 6.18 -2.07
C ALA A 3 -11.92 5.90 -2.99
N MET A 4 -10.71 5.82 -2.44
CA MET A 4 -9.50 5.43 -3.17
C MET A 4 -9.33 3.90 -3.29
N LEU A 5 -10.05 3.10 -2.52
CA LEU A 5 -9.98 1.64 -2.63
C LEU A 5 -10.39 1.19 -4.03
N GLY A 6 -9.65 0.26 -4.60
CA GLY A 6 -9.83 -0.24 -5.96
C GLY A 6 -9.34 0.69 -7.07
N ARG A 7 -8.83 1.87 -6.73
CA ARG A 7 -8.43 2.90 -7.70
C ARG A 7 -6.92 2.87 -7.98
N VAL A 8 -6.57 3.36 -9.17
CA VAL A 8 -5.18 3.65 -9.53
C VAL A 8 -5.00 5.17 -9.56
N VAL A 9 -4.08 5.66 -8.75
CA VAL A 9 -3.82 7.11 -8.60
C VAL A 9 -2.37 7.43 -8.86
N ASN A 10 -2.10 8.67 -9.23
CA ASN A 10 -0.73 9.18 -9.26
C ASN A 10 -0.28 9.63 -7.84
N PRO A 11 1.00 9.98 -7.62
CA PRO A 11 1.49 10.41 -6.31
C PRO A 11 0.84 11.68 -5.75
N LEU A 12 0.13 12.45 -6.55
CA LEU A 12 -0.67 13.60 -6.10
C LEU A 12 -2.09 13.20 -5.68
N GLY A 13 -2.43 11.90 -5.74
CA GLY A 13 -3.76 11.38 -5.42
C GLY A 13 -4.80 11.58 -6.51
N GLN A 14 -4.39 11.96 -7.72
CA GLN A 14 -5.29 12.10 -8.86
C GLN A 14 -5.52 10.73 -9.51
N PRO A 15 -6.77 10.38 -9.86
CA PRO A 15 -7.07 9.12 -10.52
C PRO A 15 -6.49 9.08 -11.94
N ILE A 16 -5.93 7.95 -12.32
CA ILE A 16 -5.37 7.70 -13.65
C ILE A 16 -5.95 6.43 -14.30
N ASP A 17 -6.99 5.88 -13.71
CA ASP A 17 -7.65 4.63 -14.13
C ASP A 17 -8.84 4.84 -15.08
N GLY A 18 -9.17 6.07 -15.41
CA GLY A 18 -10.30 6.39 -16.29
C GLY A 18 -11.70 6.25 -15.64
N LEU A 19 -11.78 5.98 -14.33
CA LEU A 19 -13.05 5.76 -13.62
C LEU A 19 -13.65 7.04 -13.02
N GLY A 20 -13.19 8.22 -13.46
CA GLY A 20 -13.65 9.51 -12.98
C GLY A 20 -13.01 9.97 -11.68
N ASP A 21 -13.41 11.13 -11.20
CA ASP A 21 -12.81 11.80 -10.05
C ASP A 21 -13.06 11.07 -8.73
N ILE A 22 -12.10 11.19 -7.82
CA ILE A 22 -12.20 10.69 -6.45
C ILE A 22 -12.55 11.84 -5.53
N VAL A 23 -13.66 11.72 -4.80
CA VAL A 23 -14.02 12.72 -3.78
C VAL A 23 -13.08 12.60 -2.60
N ALA A 24 -12.14 13.54 -2.51
CA ALA A 24 -11.19 13.61 -1.41
C ALA A 24 -11.86 14.24 -0.17
N THR A 25 -11.98 13.47 0.90
CA THR A 25 -12.52 13.95 2.18
C THR A 25 -11.45 14.52 3.10
N HIS A 26 -10.21 14.08 2.93
CA HIS A 26 -9.07 14.48 3.76
C HIS A 26 -7.84 14.73 2.89
N ARG A 27 -6.99 15.65 3.36
CA ARG A 27 -5.66 15.90 2.80
C ARG A 27 -4.63 15.72 3.90
N ARG A 28 -3.44 15.25 3.53
CA ARG A 28 -2.34 15.00 4.45
C ARG A 28 -1.03 15.47 3.80
N PRO A 29 -0.10 16.06 4.57
CA PRO A 29 1.25 16.34 4.07
C PRO A 29 1.91 15.04 3.62
N ILE A 30 2.67 15.10 2.53
CA ILE A 30 3.46 13.96 2.02
C ILE A 30 4.62 13.67 2.97
N GLU A 31 5.28 14.72 3.46
CA GLU A 31 6.32 14.62 4.48
C GLU A 31 5.73 14.91 5.86
N PHE A 32 5.91 13.97 6.76
CA PHE A 32 5.51 14.09 8.14
C PHE A 32 6.61 13.58 9.05
N LYS A 33 6.82 14.24 10.19
CA LYS A 33 7.80 13.79 11.17
C LYS A 33 7.36 12.45 11.74
N ALA A 34 8.21 11.43 11.58
CA ALA A 34 7.93 10.10 12.13
C ALA A 34 7.81 10.15 13.66
N PRO A 35 6.94 9.30 14.26
CA PRO A 35 6.85 9.15 15.71
C PRO A 35 8.21 8.81 16.33
N GLY A 36 8.49 9.37 17.47
CA GLY A 36 9.69 9.06 18.27
C GLY A 36 9.69 7.62 18.77
N VAL A 37 10.81 7.18 19.33
CA VAL A 37 10.94 5.80 19.87
C VAL A 37 9.93 5.55 20.99
N ILE A 38 9.62 6.55 21.79
CA ILE A 38 8.69 6.44 22.93
C ILE A 38 7.23 6.29 22.46
N ASP A 39 6.90 6.86 21.29
CA ASP A 39 5.53 6.85 20.75
C ASP A 39 5.20 5.55 20.00
N ARG A 40 6.19 4.67 19.81
CA ARG A 40 6.03 3.43 19.03
C ARG A 40 5.63 2.28 19.92
N THR A 41 4.63 1.52 19.48
CA THR A 41 4.27 0.25 20.12
C THR A 41 5.18 -0.88 19.62
N PRO A 42 5.49 -1.88 20.46
CA PRO A 42 6.22 -3.08 20.03
C PRO A 42 5.48 -3.83 18.93
N VAL A 43 6.23 -4.44 18.00
CA VAL A 43 5.67 -5.33 16.98
C VAL A 43 5.34 -6.66 17.65
N CYS A 44 4.05 -7.01 17.71
CA CYS A 44 3.56 -8.23 18.38
C CYS A 44 2.60 -9.07 17.49
N GLU A 45 2.16 -8.56 16.35
CA GLU A 45 1.26 -9.25 15.45
C GLU A 45 1.95 -9.58 14.13
N PRO A 46 1.87 -10.84 13.63
CA PRO A 46 2.46 -11.20 12.35
C PRO A 46 1.61 -10.72 11.17
N VAL A 47 2.29 -10.40 10.07
CA VAL A 47 1.67 -10.30 8.75
C VAL A 47 1.66 -11.70 8.14
N GLN A 48 0.49 -12.22 7.87
CA GLN A 48 0.34 -13.52 7.21
C GLN A 48 0.47 -13.33 5.71
N THR A 49 1.65 -13.55 5.17
CA THR A 49 1.91 -13.40 3.73
C THR A 49 1.30 -14.53 2.91
N GLY A 50 1.04 -15.69 3.53
CA GLY A 50 0.59 -16.91 2.87
C GLY A 50 1.73 -17.66 2.19
N LEU A 51 2.95 -17.17 2.29
CA LEU A 51 4.16 -17.81 1.78
C LEU A 51 4.82 -18.58 2.92
N LEU A 52 4.71 -19.91 2.91
CA LEU A 52 5.17 -20.77 4.01
C LEU A 52 6.61 -20.48 4.42
N ALA A 53 7.50 -20.27 3.46
CA ALA A 53 8.91 -20.00 3.73
C ALA A 53 9.11 -18.69 4.53
N ILE A 54 8.31 -17.66 4.24
CA ILE A 54 8.37 -16.39 4.96
C ILE A 54 7.70 -16.55 6.32
N ASP A 55 6.46 -17.00 6.33
CA ASP A 55 5.63 -17.03 7.54
C ASP A 55 6.20 -17.97 8.63
N SER A 56 6.94 -19.04 8.24
CA SER A 56 7.52 -20.00 9.19
C SER A 56 8.96 -19.72 9.60
N MET A 57 9.78 -19.15 8.70
CA MET A 57 11.22 -19.01 8.95
C MET A 57 11.66 -17.56 9.18
N VAL A 58 11.00 -16.59 8.55
CA VAL A 58 11.34 -15.17 8.60
C VAL A 58 10.06 -14.34 8.72
N PRO A 59 9.25 -14.57 9.78
CA PRO A 59 7.94 -13.92 9.89
C PRO A 59 8.08 -12.41 9.92
N ILE A 60 7.19 -11.73 9.18
CA ILE A 60 7.13 -10.27 9.13
C ILE A 60 6.06 -9.80 10.13
N GLY A 61 6.39 -8.85 10.96
CA GLY A 61 5.44 -8.25 11.92
C GLY A 61 4.73 -7.03 11.36
N ARG A 62 3.50 -6.79 11.82
CA ARG A 62 2.76 -5.56 11.53
C ARG A 62 3.47 -4.37 12.17
N GLY A 63 3.92 -3.42 11.35
CA GLY A 63 4.77 -2.31 11.76
C GLY A 63 6.26 -2.50 11.43
N GLN A 64 6.64 -3.68 10.94
CA GLN A 64 7.99 -3.96 10.46
C GLN A 64 8.21 -3.42 9.04
N ARG A 65 9.47 -3.18 8.71
CA ARG A 65 9.94 -2.93 7.34
C ARG A 65 10.76 -4.13 6.90
N GLU A 66 10.45 -4.65 5.73
CA GLU A 66 11.13 -5.81 5.16
C GLU A 66 11.65 -5.47 3.76
N LEU A 67 12.83 -5.93 3.44
CA LEU A 67 13.46 -5.76 2.13
C LEU A 67 13.47 -7.09 1.38
N ILE A 68 12.88 -7.09 0.19
CA ILE A 68 12.98 -8.21 -0.75
C ILE A 68 14.02 -7.84 -1.80
N ILE A 69 15.19 -8.48 -1.75
CA ILE A 69 16.29 -8.22 -2.66
C ILE A 69 16.51 -9.40 -3.60
N GLY A 70 16.84 -9.11 -4.84
CA GLY A 70 17.14 -10.12 -5.87
C GLY A 70 17.27 -9.50 -7.25
N ASP A 71 17.82 -10.25 -8.19
CA ASP A 71 17.97 -9.83 -9.58
C ASP A 71 16.65 -9.61 -10.28
N ARG A 72 16.69 -9.05 -11.48
CA ARG A 72 15.50 -8.89 -12.33
C ARG A 72 14.86 -10.25 -12.62
N LYS A 73 13.54 -10.32 -12.60
CA LYS A 73 12.72 -11.51 -12.92
C LYS A 73 12.92 -12.68 -11.94
N THR A 74 13.37 -12.44 -10.71
CA THR A 74 13.52 -13.48 -9.67
C THR A 74 12.25 -13.72 -8.85
N GLY A 75 11.14 -13.05 -9.17
CA GLY A 75 9.86 -13.26 -8.47
C GLY A 75 9.55 -12.27 -7.35
N LYS A 76 10.33 -11.18 -7.18
CA LYS A 76 10.08 -10.16 -6.13
C LYS A 76 8.64 -9.63 -6.16
N THR A 77 8.19 -9.20 -7.33
CA THR A 77 6.81 -8.71 -7.52
C THR A 77 5.76 -9.79 -7.25
N ALA A 78 6.06 -11.07 -7.58
CA ALA A 78 5.14 -12.17 -7.28
C ALA A 78 4.94 -12.35 -5.78
N ILE A 79 6.01 -12.32 -4.98
CA ILE A 79 5.93 -12.35 -3.51
C ILE A 79 5.06 -11.21 -2.99
N ALA A 80 5.23 -10.00 -3.52
CA ALA A 80 4.47 -8.82 -3.13
C ALA A 80 2.96 -8.98 -3.46
N ILE A 81 2.64 -9.47 -4.66
CA ILE A 81 1.26 -9.71 -5.08
C ILE A 81 0.62 -10.82 -4.24
N ASP A 82 1.31 -11.93 -4.03
CA ASP A 82 0.80 -13.03 -3.19
C ASP A 82 0.52 -12.57 -1.76
N ALA A 83 1.40 -11.74 -1.19
CA ALA A 83 1.18 -11.14 0.12
C ALA A 83 -0.10 -10.27 0.14
N ILE A 84 -0.37 -9.49 -0.91
CA ILE A 84 -1.64 -8.74 -1.02
C ILE A 84 -2.83 -9.68 -1.10
N LEU A 85 -2.79 -10.68 -1.99
CA LEU A 85 -3.90 -11.60 -2.20
C LEU A 85 -4.29 -12.32 -0.90
N ASN A 86 -3.30 -12.65 -0.08
CA ASN A 86 -3.50 -13.31 1.20
C ASN A 86 -4.01 -12.40 2.33
N GLN A 87 -4.16 -11.08 2.10
CA GLN A 87 -4.78 -10.18 3.10
C GLN A 87 -6.31 -10.17 3.06
N ARG A 88 -6.94 -10.89 2.14
CA ARG A 88 -8.40 -10.96 2.07
C ARG A 88 -9.02 -11.37 3.41
N GLY A 89 -9.94 -10.56 3.92
CA GLY A 89 -10.66 -10.84 5.17
C GLY A 89 -9.84 -10.66 6.45
N LYS A 90 -8.61 -10.14 6.36
CA LYS A 90 -7.73 -9.94 7.53
C LYS A 90 -7.73 -8.50 8.07
N GLY A 91 -8.68 -7.66 7.62
CA GLY A 91 -8.80 -6.28 8.07
C GLY A 91 -7.61 -5.38 7.70
N MET A 92 -6.89 -5.72 6.63
CA MET A 92 -5.72 -4.98 6.19
C MET A 92 -6.00 -4.27 4.86
N VAL A 93 -5.69 -2.99 4.79
CA VAL A 93 -5.68 -2.23 3.53
C VAL A 93 -4.29 -2.36 2.91
N CYS A 94 -4.24 -2.67 1.63
CA CYS A 94 -2.99 -2.81 0.89
C CYS A 94 -2.77 -1.59 -0.02
N ILE A 95 -1.54 -1.12 -0.10
CA ILE A 95 -1.13 -0.04 -0.99
C ILE A 95 0.05 -0.54 -1.81
N TYR A 96 -0.16 -0.68 -3.11
CA TYR A 96 0.90 -1.04 -4.04
C TYR A 96 1.42 0.22 -4.72
N VAL A 97 2.68 0.55 -4.49
CA VAL A 97 3.35 1.73 -5.04
C VAL A 97 4.29 1.27 -6.16
N ALA A 98 3.88 1.48 -7.41
CA ALA A 98 4.68 1.21 -8.59
C ALA A 98 5.56 2.42 -8.92
N ILE A 99 6.88 2.25 -8.89
CA ILE A 99 7.85 3.34 -9.09
C ILE A 99 8.72 3.02 -10.30
N GLY A 100 8.71 3.89 -11.30
CA GLY A 100 9.53 3.74 -12.51
C GLY A 100 9.16 2.55 -13.39
N GLN A 101 8.04 1.88 -13.13
CA GLN A 101 7.58 0.74 -13.92
C GLN A 101 6.90 1.20 -15.21
N LYS A 102 6.80 0.27 -16.18
CA LYS A 102 6.02 0.50 -17.38
C LYS A 102 4.52 0.51 -17.06
N ALA A 103 3.76 1.39 -17.69
CA ALA A 103 2.30 1.45 -17.53
C ALA A 103 1.61 0.10 -17.81
N SER A 104 2.10 -0.68 -18.79
CA SER A 104 1.59 -2.03 -19.07
C SER A 104 1.80 -3.00 -17.90
N THR A 105 2.91 -2.88 -17.16
CA THR A 105 3.16 -3.71 -15.98
C THR A 105 2.16 -3.39 -14.88
N VAL A 106 1.93 -2.11 -14.62
CA VAL A 106 0.94 -1.65 -13.63
C VAL A 106 -0.47 -2.11 -14.00
N ALA A 107 -0.83 -2.03 -15.30
CA ALA A 107 -2.11 -2.51 -15.79
C ALA A 107 -2.30 -4.02 -15.57
N ASN A 108 -1.26 -4.83 -15.81
CA ASN A 108 -1.30 -6.28 -15.57
C ASN A 108 -1.44 -6.60 -14.08
N ILE A 109 -0.75 -5.87 -13.20
CA ILE A 109 -0.87 -6.03 -11.74
C ILE A 109 -2.29 -5.70 -11.30
N ARG A 110 -2.84 -4.57 -11.76
CA ARG A 110 -4.24 -4.20 -11.48
C ARG A 110 -5.20 -5.30 -11.90
N GLU A 111 -5.03 -5.84 -13.11
CA GLU A 111 -5.88 -6.90 -13.63
C GLU A 111 -5.78 -8.17 -12.79
N THR A 112 -4.57 -8.58 -12.40
CA THR A 112 -4.34 -9.73 -11.52
C THR A 112 -5.06 -9.53 -10.18
N LEU A 113 -4.94 -8.37 -9.56
CA LEU A 113 -5.62 -8.04 -8.31
C LEU A 113 -7.15 -8.03 -8.48
N ALA A 114 -7.65 -7.54 -9.62
CA ALA A 114 -9.07 -7.52 -9.95
C ALA A 114 -9.64 -8.94 -10.08
N GLN A 115 -8.97 -9.80 -10.83
CA GLN A 115 -9.39 -11.20 -11.06
C GLN A 115 -9.50 -11.99 -9.75
N HIS A 116 -8.67 -11.65 -8.77
CA HIS A 116 -8.71 -12.27 -7.44
C HIS A 116 -9.56 -11.48 -6.43
N GLY A 117 -10.26 -10.42 -6.84
CA GLY A 117 -11.09 -9.58 -5.96
C GLY A 117 -10.29 -8.86 -4.86
N ALA A 118 -9.00 -8.60 -5.10
CA ALA A 118 -8.15 -7.93 -4.14
C ALA A 118 -8.21 -6.40 -4.26
N LEU A 119 -8.85 -5.85 -5.28
CA LEU A 119 -9.06 -4.41 -5.43
C LEU A 119 -9.96 -3.83 -4.34
N ASP A 120 -10.84 -4.63 -3.74
CA ASP A 120 -11.75 -4.17 -2.69
C ASP A 120 -11.03 -3.60 -1.46
N TYR A 121 -9.79 -4.03 -1.24
CA TYR A 121 -8.95 -3.59 -0.13
C TYR A 121 -7.57 -3.08 -0.57
N THR A 122 -7.36 -2.83 -1.87
CA THR A 122 -6.06 -2.40 -2.41
C THR A 122 -6.18 -1.06 -3.15
N ILE A 123 -5.18 -0.21 -2.97
CA ILE A 123 -4.97 1.03 -3.73
C ILE A 123 -3.66 0.89 -4.49
N ILE A 124 -3.63 1.32 -5.75
CA ILE A 124 -2.40 1.36 -6.54
C ILE A 124 -1.98 2.82 -6.71
N VAL A 125 -0.77 3.13 -6.27
CA VAL A 125 -0.12 4.42 -6.53
C VAL A 125 0.90 4.21 -7.64
N SER A 126 0.79 4.90 -8.75
CA SER A 126 1.66 4.69 -9.90
C SER A 126 2.39 5.97 -10.30
N ALA A 127 3.71 5.87 -10.33
CA ALA A 127 4.62 6.81 -10.98
C ALA A 127 5.44 6.03 -12.01
N THR A 128 5.00 6.06 -13.25
CA THR A 128 5.60 5.25 -14.32
C THR A 128 6.96 5.80 -14.76
N ALA A 129 7.70 5.02 -15.55
CA ALA A 129 8.96 5.47 -16.14
C ALA A 129 8.81 6.68 -17.10
N ALA A 130 7.59 6.96 -17.57
CA ALA A 130 7.28 8.13 -18.39
C ALA A 130 6.97 9.39 -17.57
N ASP A 131 6.71 9.23 -16.28
CA ASP A 131 6.44 10.35 -15.39
C ASP A 131 7.73 11.09 -15.00
N SER A 132 7.59 12.34 -14.60
CA SER A 132 8.75 13.16 -14.20
C SER A 132 9.46 12.59 -12.96
N ALA A 133 10.75 12.80 -12.85
CA ALA A 133 11.55 12.35 -11.70
C ALA A 133 11.00 12.82 -10.33
N PRO A 134 10.49 14.05 -10.17
CA PRO A 134 9.82 14.43 -8.92
C PRO A 134 8.62 13.58 -8.57
N MET A 135 7.82 13.15 -9.55
CA MET A 135 6.68 12.26 -9.32
C MET A 135 7.12 10.88 -8.82
N GLN A 136 8.18 10.33 -9.41
CA GLN A 136 8.76 9.06 -8.96
C GLN A 136 9.35 9.19 -7.55
N TYR A 137 10.02 10.32 -7.26
CA TYR A 137 10.60 10.59 -5.94
C TYR A 137 9.57 10.67 -4.82
N ILE A 138 8.44 11.34 -5.05
CA ILE A 138 7.39 11.48 -4.01
C ILE A 138 6.46 10.27 -3.90
N ALA A 139 6.49 9.35 -4.84
CA ALA A 139 5.58 8.20 -4.86
C ALA A 139 5.62 7.35 -3.58
N PRO A 140 6.78 6.98 -3.01
CA PRO A 140 6.84 6.25 -1.75
C PRO A 140 6.18 7.00 -0.59
N MET A 141 6.45 8.30 -0.49
CA MET A 141 5.88 9.16 0.55
C MET A 141 4.37 9.31 0.38
N ALA A 142 3.90 9.42 -0.85
CA ALA A 142 2.47 9.47 -1.15
C ALA A 142 1.76 8.16 -0.75
N GLY A 143 2.35 7.00 -1.04
CA GLY A 143 1.84 5.70 -0.59
C GLY A 143 1.76 5.61 0.93
N ALA A 144 2.81 6.04 1.64
CA ALA A 144 2.81 6.11 3.10
C ALA A 144 1.72 7.05 3.63
N ALA A 145 1.59 8.26 3.08
CA ALA A 145 0.58 9.23 3.51
C ALA A 145 -0.86 8.72 3.29
N ILE A 146 -1.11 7.99 2.20
CA ILE A 146 -2.39 7.32 1.97
C ILE A 146 -2.62 6.22 3.03
N GLY A 147 -1.59 5.43 3.34
CA GLY A 147 -1.64 4.38 4.36
C GLY A 147 -1.95 4.94 5.75
N GLU A 148 -1.30 6.02 6.12
CA GLU A 148 -1.53 6.70 7.39
C GLU A 148 -2.98 7.17 7.58
N PHE A 149 -3.69 7.53 6.49
CA PHE A 149 -5.11 7.83 6.58
C PHE A 149 -5.90 6.66 7.17
N PHE A 150 -5.65 5.43 6.71
CA PHE A 150 -6.33 4.24 7.20
C PHE A 150 -5.88 3.81 8.59
N MET A 151 -4.63 4.12 8.95
CA MET A 151 -4.10 3.83 10.29
C MET A 151 -4.68 4.77 11.37
N TYR A 152 -4.84 6.06 11.03
CA TYR A 152 -5.26 7.08 12.00
C TYR A 152 -6.74 7.38 11.96
N ASN A 153 -7.51 6.78 11.07
CA ASN A 153 -8.95 6.96 11.00
C ASN A 153 -9.65 5.60 11.00
N GLY A 154 -10.77 5.55 11.70
CA GLY A 154 -11.64 4.39 11.70
C GLY A 154 -12.39 4.20 10.38
N GLU A 155 -13.31 3.25 10.40
CA GLU A 155 -14.08 2.90 9.19
C GLU A 155 -14.97 4.02 8.69
N ASP A 156 -15.46 4.88 9.57
CA ASP A 156 -16.26 6.06 9.23
C ASP A 156 -15.45 7.25 8.71
N GLY A 157 -14.10 7.11 8.66
CA GLY A 157 -13.17 8.15 8.23
C GLY A 157 -12.89 9.23 9.27
N LYS A 158 -13.44 9.12 10.48
CA LYS A 158 -13.12 10.00 11.60
C LYS A 158 -11.87 9.51 12.34
N PRO A 159 -11.22 10.38 13.13
CA PRO A 159 -10.06 9.96 13.93
C PRO A 159 -10.33 8.68 14.72
N ALA A 160 -9.33 7.81 14.73
CA ALA A 160 -9.44 6.52 15.43
C ALA A 160 -9.71 6.71 16.92
N SER A 161 -10.55 5.82 17.46
CA SER A 161 -10.92 5.77 18.87
C SER A 161 -11.02 4.31 19.34
N GLU A 162 -11.24 4.06 20.62
CA GLU A 162 -11.43 2.70 21.14
C GLU A 162 -12.62 1.97 20.49
N THR A 163 -13.70 2.70 20.16
CA THR A 163 -14.90 2.13 19.51
C THR A 163 -14.84 2.13 17.99
N ASN A 164 -13.89 2.83 17.40
CA ASN A 164 -13.69 2.95 15.95
C ASN A 164 -12.18 2.98 15.65
N PRO A 165 -11.47 1.87 15.87
CA PRO A 165 -10.02 1.83 15.73
C PRO A 165 -9.58 2.04 14.28
N GLY A 166 -8.38 2.56 14.10
CA GLY A 166 -7.69 2.58 12.81
C GLY A 166 -7.35 1.16 12.34
N GLY A 167 -7.17 1.03 11.03
CA GLY A 167 -6.86 -0.26 10.42
C GLY A 167 -5.35 -0.51 10.29
N HIS A 168 -5.00 -1.76 10.00
CA HIS A 168 -3.65 -2.12 9.58
C HIS A 168 -3.46 -1.85 8.08
N VAL A 169 -2.24 -1.47 7.71
CA VAL A 169 -1.91 -1.17 6.32
C VAL A 169 -0.62 -1.89 5.93
N LEU A 170 -0.66 -2.54 4.77
CA LEU A 170 0.51 -3.09 4.10
C LEU A 170 0.88 -2.18 2.93
N VAL A 171 2.05 -1.58 2.96
CA VAL A 171 2.56 -0.76 1.85
C VAL A 171 3.70 -1.51 1.16
N ILE A 172 3.58 -1.68 -0.14
CA ILE A 172 4.57 -2.33 -0.98
C ILE A 172 5.15 -1.29 -1.93
N TYR A 173 6.47 -1.16 -1.94
CA TYR A 173 7.20 -0.31 -2.88
C TYR A 173 7.91 -1.18 -3.91
N ASP A 174 7.51 -1.11 -5.16
CA ASP A 174 8.07 -1.92 -6.25
C ASP A 174 8.42 -1.03 -7.46
N ASP A 175 9.70 -0.81 -7.72
CA ASP A 175 10.88 -1.05 -6.88
C ASP A 175 11.59 0.29 -6.61
N LEU A 176 12.24 0.35 -5.49
CA LEU A 176 12.95 1.57 -5.03
C LEU A 176 14.34 1.68 -5.68
#